data_1a960d235f54d3f385ba4641c421aeb4
#
_entry.id   1a960d235f54d3f385ba4641c421aeb4
#
_cell.length_a   1.000
_cell.length_b   1.000
_cell.length_c   1.000
_cell.angle_alpha   90.00
_cell.angle_beta   90.00
_cell.angle_gamma   90.00
#
_symmetry.space_group_name_H-M   'P 1'
#
loop_
_entity.id
_entity.type
_entity.pdbx_description
1 polymer ?
#
loop_
_entity_poly.entity_id
_entity_poly.type
_entity_poly.pdbx_seq_one_letter_code
_entity_poly.pdbx_strand_id
1 'polypeptide(L)'
;MKIDRLIGILSILLQKEKTTAPKLAEHFEVSRRTINRDIEDLCKAGIPIATTQGVGGGISIMSGYKLDRTILTSKDMQVIMAGLRSLDSVSGSSYYSQLMEKLQAGSSELVSGKESILIDLSSWYKTTLAPKISMIQDAIENRKLLKFKYFAPSGESERTIEPYYIVFKWTSWYVYGWCLKRKDYRLFKLNRMDKVRLSDKNFECRSVPLPDMSAELLYPRNIKVKALFEPDMKWRLVEEFGTKCYSENDDGKLLFTADYSDMDNLVSWLLTFGDKAEVLEPEEVRERLKAIADNMIRTYGRKKK
;
A
#
# COMPACT_ATOMS: atom_id res chain seq x y z
N MET A 1 -15.46 12.04 18.78
CA MET A 1 -16.56 11.95 17.76
C MET A 1 -17.60 10.93 18.21
N LYS A 2 -18.80 10.82 17.56
CA LYS A 2 -19.86 9.88 17.97
C LYS A 2 -19.44 8.42 17.86
N ILE A 3 -18.76 8.05 16.76
CA ILE A 3 -18.31 6.68 16.50
C ILE A 3 -17.33 6.20 17.56
N ASP A 4 -16.35 7.01 17.94
CA ASP A 4 -15.35 6.66 18.96
C ASP A 4 -16.04 6.37 20.31
N ARG A 5 -17.09 7.15 20.63
CA ARG A 5 -17.87 6.95 21.84
C ARG A 5 -18.70 5.67 21.81
N LEU A 6 -19.35 5.34 20.67
CA LEU A 6 -20.07 4.09 20.49
C LEU A 6 -19.16 2.88 20.67
N ILE A 7 -17.95 2.90 20.06
CA ILE A 7 -16.96 1.84 20.22
C ILE A 7 -16.46 1.77 21.66
N GLY A 8 -16.21 2.91 22.30
CA GLY A 8 -15.80 2.98 23.69
C GLY A 8 -16.85 2.44 24.66
N ILE A 9 -18.12 2.79 24.46
CA ILE A 9 -19.24 2.24 25.25
C ILE A 9 -19.31 0.71 25.11
N LEU A 10 -19.23 0.22 23.86
CA LEU A 10 -19.23 -1.22 23.57
C LEU A 10 -18.06 -1.94 24.24
N SER A 11 -16.87 -1.37 24.18
CA SER A 11 -15.66 -1.90 24.82
C SER A 11 -15.83 -2.01 26.34
N ILE A 12 -16.37 -0.97 26.97
CA ILE A 12 -16.63 -0.99 28.42
C ILE A 12 -17.68 -2.06 28.79
N LEU A 13 -18.75 -2.19 28.01
CA LEU A 13 -19.80 -3.18 28.25
C LEU A 13 -19.32 -4.63 28.01
N LEU A 14 -18.34 -4.84 27.14
CA LEU A 14 -17.71 -6.14 26.91
C LEU A 14 -16.73 -6.53 28.02
N GLN A 15 -16.10 -5.55 28.67
CA GLN A 15 -15.11 -5.79 29.73
C GLN A 15 -15.72 -5.87 31.12
N LYS A 16 -16.85 -5.19 31.35
CA LYS A 16 -17.52 -5.12 32.63
C LYS A 16 -18.87 -5.81 32.54
N GLU A 17 -19.18 -6.66 33.49
CA GLU A 17 -20.50 -7.30 33.56
C GLU A 17 -21.66 -6.28 33.60
N LYS A 18 -21.43 -5.10 34.21
CA LYS A 18 -22.46 -4.07 34.38
C LYS A 18 -21.85 -2.67 34.55
N THR A 19 -22.47 -1.67 33.93
CA THR A 19 -22.17 -0.24 34.17
C THR A 19 -23.45 0.59 34.26
N THR A 20 -23.35 1.91 34.48
CA THR A 20 -24.53 2.80 34.57
C THR A 20 -24.39 3.98 33.60
N ALA A 21 -25.54 4.52 33.13
CA ALA A 21 -25.55 5.70 32.28
C ALA A 21 -24.83 6.92 32.88
N PRO A 22 -24.93 7.21 34.20
CA PRO A 22 -24.11 8.25 34.81
C PRO A 22 -22.62 8.04 34.69
N LYS A 23 -22.11 6.81 34.94
CA LYS A 23 -20.68 6.49 34.83
C LYS A 23 -20.18 6.62 33.42
N LEU A 24 -20.95 6.19 32.42
CA LEU A 24 -20.64 6.37 31.03
C LEU A 24 -20.64 7.84 30.62
N ALA A 25 -21.63 8.61 31.12
CA ALA A 25 -21.73 10.04 30.84
C ALA A 25 -20.53 10.83 31.39
N GLU A 26 -20.06 10.49 32.58
CA GLU A 26 -18.84 11.04 33.19
C GLU A 26 -17.59 10.63 32.39
N HIS A 27 -17.47 9.36 32.06
CA HIS A 27 -16.29 8.83 31.35
C HIS A 27 -16.10 9.46 29.97
N PHE A 28 -17.20 9.72 29.25
CA PHE A 28 -17.16 10.29 27.90
C PHE A 28 -17.45 11.81 27.87
N GLU A 29 -17.56 12.44 29.01
CA GLU A 29 -17.85 13.88 29.17
C GLU A 29 -19.08 14.36 28.37
N VAL A 30 -20.17 13.56 28.42
CA VAL A 30 -21.42 13.86 27.72
C VAL A 30 -22.62 13.74 28.64
N SER A 31 -23.79 14.22 28.20
CA SER A 31 -25.03 14.11 28.96
C SER A 31 -25.51 12.64 29.01
N ARG A 32 -26.25 12.28 30.09
CA ARG A 32 -26.96 10.98 30.20
C ARG A 32 -27.90 10.74 29.03
N ARG A 33 -28.52 11.79 28.49
CA ARG A 33 -29.39 11.73 27.31
C ARG A 33 -28.61 11.29 26.07
N THR A 34 -27.38 11.75 25.92
CA THR A 34 -26.49 11.35 24.84
C THR A 34 -26.14 9.87 24.97
N ILE A 35 -25.77 9.40 26.16
CA ILE A 35 -25.47 7.98 26.41
C ILE A 35 -26.68 7.08 26.11
N ASN A 36 -27.88 7.45 26.57
CA ASN A 36 -29.08 6.66 26.29
C ASN A 36 -29.35 6.55 24.79
N ARG A 37 -29.18 7.64 24.04
CA ARG A 37 -29.30 7.62 22.58
C ARG A 37 -28.24 6.75 21.91
N ASP A 38 -27.00 6.81 22.39
CA ASP A 38 -25.93 5.96 21.90
C ASP A 38 -26.20 4.47 22.16
N ILE A 39 -26.80 4.13 23.31
CA ILE A 39 -27.22 2.76 23.62
C ILE A 39 -28.36 2.31 22.71
N GLU A 40 -29.33 3.19 22.43
CA GLU A 40 -30.39 2.89 21.46
C GLU A 40 -29.80 2.63 20.06
N ASP A 41 -28.82 3.41 19.66
CA ASP A 41 -28.15 3.22 18.34
C ASP A 41 -27.37 1.91 18.30
N LEU A 42 -26.70 1.50 19.38
CA LEU A 42 -26.06 0.20 19.50
C LEU A 42 -27.10 -0.95 19.47
N CYS A 43 -28.25 -0.80 20.16
CA CYS A 43 -29.34 -1.77 20.08
C CYS A 43 -29.89 -1.91 18.65
N LYS A 44 -30.09 -0.79 17.92
CA LYS A 44 -30.52 -0.77 16.51
C LYS A 44 -29.48 -1.44 15.59
N ALA A 45 -28.20 -1.37 15.96
CA ALA A 45 -27.10 -2.06 15.25
C ALA A 45 -27.02 -3.56 15.57
N GLY A 46 -27.97 -4.11 16.34
CA GLY A 46 -28.07 -5.55 16.64
C GLY A 46 -27.34 -6.00 17.89
N ILE A 47 -26.85 -5.07 18.72
CA ILE A 47 -26.17 -5.41 19.98
C ILE A 47 -27.23 -5.52 21.08
N PRO A 48 -27.46 -6.70 21.70
CA PRO A 48 -28.50 -6.89 22.72
C PRO A 48 -28.02 -6.33 24.07
N ILE A 49 -28.35 -5.06 24.32
CA ILE A 49 -28.04 -4.39 25.56
C ILE A 49 -29.31 -4.43 26.45
N ALA A 50 -29.14 -4.93 27.66
CA ALA A 50 -30.17 -4.91 28.69
C ALA A 50 -29.96 -3.68 29.58
N THR A 51 -31.07 -2.93 29.82
CA THR A 51 -31.08 -1.80 30.74
C THR A 51 -32.07 -2.12 31.88
N THR A 52 -31.58 -2.17 33.10
CA THR A 52 -32.39 -2.41 34.31
C THR A 52 -32.42 -1.17 35.19
N GLN A 53 -33.63 -0.78 35.68
CA GLN A 53 -33.79 0.35 36.56
C GLN A 53 -33.81 -0.08 38.03
N GLY A 54 -33.55 0.84 38.96
CA GLY A 54 -33.63 0.62 40.41
C GLY A 54 -32.30 0.42 41.12
N VAL A 55 -32.38 0.11 42.41
CA VAL A 55 -31.20 -0.16 43.25
C VAL A 55 -30.52 -1.44 42.74
N GLY A 56 -29.29 -1.31 42.25
CA GLY A 56 -28.58 -2.41 41.59
C GLY A 56 -28.85 -2.51 40.07
N GLY A 57 -29.63 -1.59 39.48
CA GLY A 57 -29.83 -1.47 38.04
C GLY A 57 -28.58 -1.05 37.29
N GLY A 58 -28.64 -1.12 35.98
CA GLY A 58 -27.52 -0.72 35.10
C GLY A 58 -27.70 -1.17 33.66
N ILE A 59 -26.66 -0.97 32.91
CA ILE A 59 -26.54 -1.31 31.50
C ILE A 59 -25.55 -2.45 31.39
N SER A 60 -25.95 -3.53 30.73
CA SER A 60 -25.11 -4.71 30.49
C SER A 60 -25.43 -5.31 29.13
N ILE A 61 -24.52 -6.05 28.58
CA ILE A 61 -24.83 -6.92 27.46
C ILE A 61 -25.58 -8.14 28.00
N MET A 62 -26.63 -8.60 27.31
CA MET A 62 -27.44 -9.75 27.74
C MET A 62 -26.54 -10.99 27.93
N SER A 63 -26.76 -11.72 29.03
CA SER A 63 -26.02 -12.95 29.32
C SER A 63 -26.21 -13.97 28.18
N GLY A 64 -25.11 -14.46 27.65
CA GLY A 64 -25.09 -15.35 26.47
C GLY A 64 -24.82 -14.64 25.14
N TYR A 65 -24.89 -13.32 25.07
CA TYR A 65 -24.36 -12.59 23.95
C TYR A 65 -22.83 -12.47 24.13
N LYS A 66 -22.14 -13.40 23.54
CA LYS A 66 -20.77 -13.17 23.12
C LYS A 66 -20.90 -12.44 21.80
N LEU A 67 -20.31 -11.25 21.67
CA LEU A 67 -20.05 -10.72 20.33
C LEU A 67 -19.50 -11.91 19.54
N ASP A 68 -20.25 -12.30 18.54
CA ASP A 68 -19.93 -13.58 17.88
C ASP A 68 -18.53 -13.42 17.35
N ARG A 69 -17.55 -14.01 18.05
CA ARG A 69 -16.13 -14.02 17.64
C ARG A 69 -15.97 -14.74 16.30
N THR A 70 -17.09 -15.27 15.79
CA THR A 70 -17.24 -15.93 14.49
C THR A 70 -17.27 -14.97 13.30
N ILE A 71 -17.23 -13.63 13.49
CA ILE A 71 -17.10 -12.70 12.37
C ILE A 71 -15.76 -12.88 11.65
N LEU A 72 -14.71 -13.27 12.37
CA LEU A 72 -13.40 -13.55 11.80
C LEU A 72 -13.03 -15.00 12.12
N THR A 73 -12.85 -15.80 11.09
CA THR A 73 -12.30 -17.15 11.22
C THR A 73 -10.80 -17.07 11.58
N SER A 74 -10.24 -18.17 12.10
CA SER A 74 -8.78 -18.22 12.32
C SER A 74 -7.99 -17.94 11.03
N LYS A 75 -8.54 -18.28 9.87
CA LYS A 75 -7.96 -17.99 8.57
C LYS A 75 -8.01 -16.51 8.25
N ASP A 76 -9.14 -15.84 8.52
CA ASP A 76 -9.26 -14.39 8.33
C ASP A 76 -8.28 -13.62 9.23
N MET A 77 -8.14 -14.06 10.48
CA MET A 77 -7.18 -13.49 11.43
C MET A 77 -5.75 -13.66 10.92
N GLN A 78 -5.37 -14.82 10.39
CA GLN A 78 -4.05 -15.07 9.81
C GLN A 78 -3.76 -14.12 8.65
N VAL A 79 -4.72 -13.90 7.75
CA VAL A 79 -4.58 -12.97 6.61
C VAL A 79 -4.40 -11.53 7.10
N ILE A 80 -5.21 -11.10 8.09
CA ILE A 80 -5.09 -9.76 8.68
C ILE A 80 -3.71 -9.59 9.33
N MET A 81 -3.26 -10.57 10.09
CA MET A 81 -1.96 -10.55 10.77
C MET A 81 -0.80 -10.52 9.78
N ALA A 82 -0.86 -11.31 8.70
CA ALA A 82 0.14 -11.27 7.64
C ALA A 82 0.20 -9.88 6.98
N GLY A 83 -0.95 -9.24 6.75
CA GLY A 83 -1.05 -7.87 6.24
C GLY A 83 -0.42 -6.83 7.17
N LEU A 84 -0.72 -6.90 8.49
CA LEU A 84 -0.12 -5.98 9.47
C LEU A 84 1.39 -6.16 9.60
N ARG A 85 1.88 -7.40 9.62
CA ARG A 85 3.31 -7.71 9.66
C ARG A 85 4.03 -7.18 8.42
N SER A 86 3.39 -7.29 7.25
CA SER A 86 3.95 -6.75 6.00
C SER A 86 4.12 -5.23 6.05
N LEU A 87 3.17 -4.50 6.64
CA LEU A 87 3.28 -3.06 6.85
C LEU A 87 4.40 -2.71 7.82
N ASP A 88 4.52 -3.43 8.95
CA ASP A 88 5.59 -3.22 9.93
C ASP A 88 6.98 -3.50 9.34
N SER A 89 7.09 -4.43 8.37
CA SER A 89 8.37 -4.74 7.71
C SER A 89 8.98 -3.53 7.01
N VAL A 90 8.15 -2.57 6.58
CA VAL A 90 8.57 -1.39 5.81
C VAL A 90 8.55 -0.11 6.62
N SER A 91 7.49 0.13 7.41
CA SER A 91 7.30 1.37 8.16
C SER A 91 8.22 1.45 9.39
N GLY A 92 8.74 0.31 9.85
CA GLY A 92 9.44 0.21 11.13
C GLY A 92 8.50 0.39 12.32
N SER A 93 7.18 0.35 12.10
CA SER A 93 6.16 0.37 13.14
C SER A 93 6.11 -0.98 13.87
N SER A 94 5.39 -1.00 14.97
CA SER A 94 5.16 -2.20 15.79
C SER A 94 3.66 -2.53 15.93
N TYR A 95 2.86 -2.17 14.92
CA TYR A 95 1.40 -2.38 14.96
C TYR A 95 1.03 -3.85 15.15
N TYR A 96 1.72 -4.77 14.47
CA TYR A 96 1.52 -6.20 14.63
C TYR A 96 1.78 -6.62 16.09
N SER A 97 2.93 -6.25 16.66
CA SER A 97 3.30 -6.61 18.03
C SER A 97 2.32 -6.05 19.05
N GLN A 98 1.91 -4.78 18.90
CA GLN A 98 0.94 -4.13 19.78
C GLN A 98 -0.45 -4.79 19.68
N LEU A 99 -0.88 -5.19 18.49
CA LEU A 99 -2.14 -5.88 18.30
C LEU A 99 -2.08 -7.29 18.90
N MET A 100 -0.96 -7.99 18.72
CA MET A 100 -0.73 -9.31 19.32
C MET A 100 -0.79 -9.28 20.84
N GLU A 101 -0.15 -8.31 21.50
CA GLU A 101 -0.24 -8.12 22.95
C GLU A 101 -1.69 -7.91 23.40
N LYS A 102 -2.45 -7.07 22.71
CA LYS A 102 -3.86 -6.82 23.02
C LYS A 102 -4.75 -8.06 22.81
N LEU A 103 -4.48 -8.87 21.80
CA LEU A 103 -5.23 -10.08 21.50
C LEU A 103 -4.88 -11.22 22.44
N GLN A 104 -3.61 -11.38 22.82
CA GLN A 104 -3.15 -12.40 23.77
C GLN A 104 -3.67 -12.15 25.19
N ALA A 105 -3.85 -10.89 25.57
CA ALA A 105 -4.49 -10.53 26.85
C ALA A 105 -5.99 -10.93 26.90
N GLY A 106 -6.63 -11.21 25.77
CA GLY A 106 -8.06 -11.51 25.67
C GLY A 106 -8.44 -12.96 25.37
N SER A 107 -7.61 -13.78 24.75
CA SER A 107 -7.84 -15.22 24.51
C SER A 107 -6.73 -15.88 23.72
N SER A 108 -6.18 -16.95 24.28
CA SER A 108 -5.04 -17.71 23.73
C SER A 108 -5.36 -18.62 22.52
N GLU A 109 -6.63 -18.88 22.21
CA GLU A 109 -7.01 -19.85 21.16
C GLU A 109 -7.09 -19.29 19.74
N LEU A 110 -7.28 -17.98 19.57
CA LEU A 110 -7.45 -17.37 18.24
C LEU A 110 -6.15 -17.18 17.44
N VAL A 111 -4.99 -17.29 18.09
CA VAL A 111 -3.68 -16.95 17.50
C VAL A 111 -2.81 -18.19 17.27
N SER A 112 -3.29 -19.39 17.59
CA SER A 112 -2.52 -20.65 17.56
C SER A 112 -2.44 -21.34 16.19
N GLY A 113 -2.47 -20.59 15.08
CA GLY A 113 -2.29 -21.15 13.73
C GLY A 113 -0.83 -21.03 13.25
N LYS A 114 -0.29 -22.09 12.62
CA LYS A 114 0.96 -21.99 11.86
C LYS A 114 0.77 -20.96 10.74
N GLU A 115 1.50 -19.85 10.79
CA GLU A 115 1.52 -18.86 9.70
C GLU A 115 2.04 -19.55 8.44
N SER A 116 1.20 -19.64 7.41
CA SER A 116 1.56 -20.22 6.11
C SER A 116 1.94 -19.18 5.07
N ILE A 117 1.69 -17.88 5.35
CA ILE A 117 1.97 -16.77 4.45
C ILE A 117 2.83 -15.75 5.22
N LEU A 118 4.01 -15.47 4.68
CA LEU A 118 4.88 -14.38 5.11
C LEU A 118 5.02 -13.39 3.97
N ILE A 119 4.59 -12.14 4.20
CA ILE A 119 4.74 -11.06 3.24
C ILE A 119 5.78 -10.09 3.81
N ASP A 120 6.92 -9.99 3.15
CA ASP A 120 7.95 -8.99 3.45
C ASP A 120 7.95 -7.93 2.33
N LEU A 121 7.49 -6.73 2.65
CA LEU A 121 7.50 -5.57 1.75
C LEU A 121 8.76 -4.73 1.92
N SER A 122 9.70 -5.15 2.75
CA SER A 122 10.97 -4.46 2.90
C SER A 122 11.76 -4.50 1.60
N SER A 123 12.52 -3.47 1.35
CA SER A 123 13.43 -3.39 0.21
C SER A 123 14.85 -3.23 0.71
N TRP A 124 15.84 -3.42 -0.16
CA TRP A 124 17.25 -3.09 0.11
C TRP A 124 17.44 -1.66 0.65
N TYR A 125 16.44 -0.79 0.44
CA TYR A 125 16.42 0.61 0.86
C TYR A 125 15.57 0.85 2.12
N LYS A 126 15.32 -0.17 2.95
CA LYS A 126 14.46 -0.08 4.15
C LYS A 126 14.84 1.10 5.04
N THR A 127 16.13 1.28 5.30
CA THR A 127 16.65 2.35 6.17
C THR A 127 16.34 3.76 5.65
N THR A 128 16.17 3.93 4.35
CA THR A 128 15.85 5.22 3.73
C THR A 128 14.37 5.42 3.47
N LEU A 129 13.58 4.34 3.38
CA LEU A 129 12.14 4.37 3.11
C LEU A 129 11.30 4.58 4.36
N ALA A 130 11.61 3.90 5.46
CA ALA A 130 10.82 3.96 6.69
C ALA A 130 10.65 5.40 7.22
N PRO A 131 11.69 6.24 7.31
CA PRO A 131 11.53 7.64 7.73
C PRO A 131 10.66 8.47 6.77
N LYS A 132 10.75 8.19 5.45
CA LYS A 132 9.92 8.88 4.46
C LYS A 132 8.45 8.48 4.60
N ILE A 133 8.17 7.20 4.80
CA ILE A 133 6.80 6.69 5.00
C ILE A 133 6.19 7.32 6.24
N SER A 134 6.88 7.32 7.38
CA SER A 134 6.41 7.96 8.62
C SER A 134 6.12 9.45 8.41
N MET A 135 7.03 10.18 7.78
CA MET A 135 6.83 11.61 7.51
C MET A 135 5.64 11.87 6.57
N ILE A 136 5.41 11.00 5.59
CA ILE A 136 4.27 11.11 4.67
C ILE A 136 2.97 10.80 5.40
N GLN A 137 2.95 9.80 6.29
CA GLN A 137 1.80 9.49 7.15
C GLN A 137 1.44 10.69 8.02
N ASP A 138 2.43 11.27 8.71
CA ASP A 138 2.24 12.50 9.49
C ASP A 138 1.68 13.66 8.64
N ALA A 139 2.17 13.79 7.40
CA ALA A 139 1.68 14.83 6.48
C ALA A 139 0.22 14.61 6.10
N ILE A 140 -0.20 13.36 5.86
CA ILE A 140 -1.58 13.00 5.52
C ILE A 140 -2.50 13.23 6.72
N GLU A 141 -2.14 12.72 7.90
CA GLU A 141 -2.94 12.80 9.11
C GLU A 141 -3.15 14.26 9.55
N ASN A 142 -2.09 15.08 9.50
CA ASN A 142 -2.12 16.48 9.92
C ASN A 142 -2.42 17.46 8.78
N ARG A 143 -2.75 16.96 7.57
CA ARG A 143 -3.06 17.78 6.36
C ARG A 143 -1.98 18.81 6.05
N LYS A 144 -0.71 18.43 6.18
CA LYS A 144 0.45 19.28 5.90
C LYS A 144 0.97 19.08 4.50
N LEU A 145 1.36 20.16 3.85
CA LEU A 145 2.05 20.07 2.56
C LEU A 145 3.40 19.36 2.72
N LEU A 146 3.72 18.51 1.76
CA LEU A 146 4.98 17.81 1.69
C LEU A 146 5.86 18.42 0.60
N LYS A 147 7.11 18.79 0.94
CA LYS A 147 8.11 19.32 0.03
C LYS A 147 9.25 18.35 -0.14
N PHE A 148 9.73 18.18 -1.37
CA PHE A 148 10.86 17.29 -1.67
C PHE A 148 11.51 17.62 -3.03
N LYS A 149 12.76 17.19 -3.19
CA LYS A 149 13.45 17.14 -4.47
C LYS A 149 13.12 15.82 -5.15
N TYR A 150 12.72 15.85 -6.41
CA TYR A 150 12.31 14.67 -7.18
C TYR A 150 13.22 14.44 -8.37
N PHE A 151 13.74 13.22 -8.49
CA PHE A 151 14.59 12.76 -9.59
C PHE A 151 13.71 12.05 -10.63
N ALA A 152 13.50 12.70 -11.76
CA ALA A 152 12.77 12.12 -12.89
C ALA A 152 13.72 11.90 -14.08
N PRO A 153 13.38 11.06 -15.06
CA PRO A 153 14.18 10.92 -16.29
C PRO A 153 14.43 12.25 -17.00
N SER A 154 13.47 13.18 -16.90
CA SER A 154 13.57 14.54 -17.46
C SER A 154 14.41 15.50 -16.61
N GLY A 155 15.05 15.03 -15.55
CA GLY A 155 15.90 15.83 -14.65
C GLY A 155 15.31 16.02 -13.26
N GLU A 156 16.02 16.82 -12.47
CA GLU A 156 15.68 17.11 -11.07
C GLU A 156 14.70 18.27 -10.95
N SER A 157 13.85 18.22 -9.94
CA SER A 157 12.91 19.31 -9.68
C SER A 157 12.39 19.32 -8.26
N GLU A 158 12.19 20.50 -7.70
CA GLU A 158 11.47 20.68 -6.43
C GLU A 158 9.97 20.46 -6.65
N ARG A 159 9.36 19.76 -5.71
CA ARG A 159 7.93 19.48 -5.67
C ARG A 159 7.34 19.85 -4.33
N THR A 160 6.12 20.35 -4.38
CA THR A 160 5.25 20.51 -3.22
C THR A 160 3.93 19.85 -3.56
N ILE A 161 3.46 18.98 -2.67
CA ILE A 161 2.22 18.23 -2.87
C ILE A 161 1.32 18.31 -1.64
N GLU A 162 0.03 18.11 -1.86
CA GLU A 162 -0.96 17.73 -0.86
C GLU A 162 -1.02 16.19 -0.88
N PRO A 163 -0.45 15.49 0.11
CA PRO A 163 -0.40 14.04 0.10
C PRO A 163 -1.74 13.45 0.59
N TYR A 164 -2.20 12.36 -0.06
CA TYR A 164 -3.46 11.71 0.29
C TYR A 164 -3.34 10.21 0.57
N TYR A 165 -2.53 9.50 -0.20
CA TYR A 165 -2.36 8.05 -0.03
C TYR A 165 -0.90 7.64 -0.16
N ILE A 166 -0.50 6.66 0.64
CA ILE A 166 0.71 5.86 0.42
C ILE A 166 0.28 4.60 -0.31
N VAL A 167 0.97 4.28 -1.40
CA VAL A 167 0.61 3.20 -2.29
C VAL A 167 1.81 2.28 -2.49
N PHE A 168 1.62 0.97 -2.30
CA PHE A 168 2.57 -0.04 -2.73
C PHE A 168 2.10 -0.69 -4.02
N LYS A 169 2.86 -0.55 -5.09
CA LYS A 169 2.55 -1.13 -6.40
C LYS A 169 3.85 -1.35 -7.19
N TRP A 170 3.86 -2.36 -8.06
CA TRP A 170 5.02 -2.70 -8.89
C TRP A 170 6.33 -2.76 -8.08
N THR A 171 6.28 -3.51 -6.96
CA THR A 171 7.42 -3.68 -6.04
C THR A 171 8.00 -2.38 -5.48
N SER A 172 7.25 -1.30 -5.51
CA SER A 172 7.72 0.03 -5.10
C SER A 172 6.67 0.80 -4.32
N TRP A 173 7.17 1.69 -3.46
CA TRP A 173 6.35 2.61 -2.69
C TRP A 173 6.20 3.95 -3.39
N TYR A 174 4.99 4.49 -3.35
CA TYR A 174 4.62 5.77 -3.93
C TYR A 174 3.81 6.59 -2.94
N VAL A 175 3.87 7.92 -3.08
CA VAL A 175 2.88 8.84 -2.51
C VAL A 175 2.01 9.37 -3.64
N TYR A 176 0.69 9.27 -3.46
CA TYR A 176 -0.30 9.88 -4.33
C TYR A 176 -0.74 11.20 -3.72
N GLY A 177 -0.70 12.27 -4.51
CA GLY A 177 -1.03 13.60 -4.04
C GLY A 177 -1.25 14.62 -5.15
N TRP A 178 -1.88 15.73 -4.79
CA TRP A 178 -2.05 16.87 -5.67
C TRP A 178 -0.75 17.66 -5.79
N CYS A 179 -0.19 17.72 -6.96
CA CYS A 179 1.04 18.47 -7.23
C CYS A 179 0.75 19.94 -7.50
N LEU A 180 1.15 20.83 -6.60
CA LEU A 180 0.89 22.28 -6.74
C LEU A 180 1.51 22.88 -8.00
N LYS A 181 2.69 22.38 -8.43
CA LYS A 181 3.38 22.85 -9.63
C LYS A 181 2.67 22.42 -10.93
N ARG A 182 2.10 21.22 -10.96
CA ARG A 182 1.45 20.67 -12.16
C ARG A 182 -0.07 20.85 -12.16
N LYS A 183 -0.64 21.21 -11.00
CA LYS A 183 -2.08 21.34 -10.77
C LYS A 183 -2.83 20.07 -11.17
N ASP A 184 -2.28 18.91 -10.72
CA ASP A 184 -2.79 17.60 -11.11
C ASP A 184 -2.44 16.56 -10.04
N TYR A 185 -3.24 15.49 -9.92
CA TYR A 185 -2.94 14.33 -9.08
C TYR A 185 -1.84 13.48 -9.68
N ARG A 186 -0.85 13.11 -8.89
CA ARG A 186 0.32 12.35 -9.36
C ARG A 186 0.81 11.34 -8.33
N LEU A 187 1.39 10.26 -8.84
CA LEU A 187 2.17 9.30 -8.08
C LEU A 187 3.66 9.68 -8.12
N PHE A 188 4.26 9.78 -6.94
CA PHE A 188 5.70 10.01 -6.80
C PHE A 188 6.34 8.79 -6.13
N LYS A 189 7.30 8.17 -6.81
CA LYS A 189 8.04 7.01 -6.29
C LYS A 189 8.94 7.47 -5.15
N LEU A 190 8.82 6.86 -3.94
CA LEU A 190 9.55 7.29 -2.76
C LEU A 190 11.07 7.20 -2.91
N ASN A 191 11.57 6.21 -3.66
CA ASN A 191 13.00 6.04 -3.94
C ASN A 191 13.59 7.19 -4.79
N ARG A 192 12.75 7.95 -5.50
CA ARG A 192 13.14 9.11 -6.31
C ARG A 192 12.95 10.43 -5.57
N MET A 193 12.60 10.39 -4.28
CA MET A 193 12.42 11.58 -3.44
C MET A 193 13.63 11.77 -2.54
N ASP A 194 14.13 12.99 -2.48
CA ASP A 194 15.19 13.41 -1.57
C ASP A 194 14.77 14.66 -0.80
N LYS A 195 15.42 14.91 0.36
CA LYS A 195 15.16 16.07 1.22
C LYS A 195 13.67 16.26 1.50
N VAL A 196 12.99 15.16 1.81
CA VAL A 196 11.57 15.17 2.16
C VAL A 196 11.38 15.93 3.46
N ARG A 197 10.46 16.88 3.48
CA ARG A 197 10.18 17.72 4.66
C ARG A 197 8.71 18.13 4.70
N LEU A 198 8.17 18.23 5.91
CA LEU A 198 6.88 18.83 6.16
C LEU A 198 6.97 20.34 5.95
N SER A 199 5.90 20.93 5.46
CA SER A 199 5.70 22.38 5.44
C SER A 199 4.86 22.78 6.64
N ASP A 200 5.07 24.00 7.14
CA ASP A 200 4.21 24.59 8.18
C ASP A 200 2.80 24.95 7.66
N LYS A 201 2.61 24.89 6.34
CA LYS A 201 1.33 25.17 5.69
C LYS A 201 0.47 23.94 5.63
N ASN A 202 -0.77 24.09 6.07
CA ASN A 202 -1.82 23.09 5.90
C ASN A 202 -2.52 23.25 4.54
N PHE A 203 -3.22 22.21 4.10
CA PHE A 203 -4.09 22.25 2.93
C PHE A 203 -5.51 21.84 3.30
N GLU A 204 -6.48 22.36 2.55
CA GLU A 204 -7.87 21.92 2.65
C GLU A 204 -8.07 20.62 1.86
N CYS A 205 -8.79 19.68 2.48
CA CYS A 205 -9.02 18.38 1.86
C CYS A 205 -9.91 18.53 0.62
N ARG A 206 -9.40 18.12 -0.52
CA ARG A 206 -10.17 18.04 -1.78
C ARG A 206 -10.98 16.76 -1.80
N SER A 207 -12.02 16.70 -2.64
CA SER A 207 -12.59 15.42 -3.04
C SER A 207 -11.56 14.68 -3.89
N VAL A 208 -10.91 13.68 -3.30
CA VAL A 208 -9.82 12.94 -3.93
C VAL A 208 -10.39 11.69 -4.58
N PRO A 209 -10.29 11.53 -5.89
CA PRO A 209 -10.60 10.26 -6.49
C PRO A 209 -9.62 9.20 -5.95
N LEU A 210 -10.13 8.01 -5.64
CA LEU A 210 -9.25 6.87 -5.41
C LEU A 210 -8.31 6.77 -6.62
N PRO A 211 -6.98 6.64 -6.41
CA PRO A 211 -6.08 6.52 -7.53
C PRO A 211 -6.51 5.32 -8.37
N ASP A 212 -6.87 5.58 -9.61
CA ASP A 212 -7.08 4.49 -10.55
C ASP A 212 -5.74 3.84 -10.80
N MET A 213 -5.59 2.67 -10.22
CA MET A 213 -4.35 1.91 -10.26
C MET A 213 -4.33 0.92 -11.42
N SER A 214 -5.29 1.01 -12.37
CA SER A 214 -5.23 0.22 -13.59
C SER A 214 -3.99 0.63 -14.40
N ALA A 215 -3.20 -0.37 -14.81
CA ALA A 215 -1.98 -0.12 -15.58
C ALA A 215 -2.28 0.58 -16.91
N GLU A 216 -3.46 0.38 -17.45
CA GLU A 216 -3.92 0.86 -18.76
C GLU A 216 -4.11 2.38 -18.79
N LEU A 217 -4.62 2.98 -17.71
CA LEU A 217 -4.83 4.44 -17.61
C LEU A 217 -3.54 5.21 -17.28
N LEU A 218 -2.67 4.62 -16.49
CA LEU A 218 -1.42 5.26 -16.09
C LEU A 218 -0.35 5.17 -17.18
N TYR A 219 -0.42 4.13 -18.00
CA TYR A 219 0.56 3.84 -19.05
C TYR A 219 -0.16 3.25 -20.27
N PRO A 220 -0.70 4.09 -21.18
CA PRO A 220 -1.31 3.61 -22.41
C PRO A 220 -0.28 2.82 -23.21
N ARG A 221 -0.57 1.55 -23.48
CA ARG A 221 0.34 0.62 -24.16
C ARG A 221 0.26 0.83 -25.67
N ASN A 222 1.08 1.72 -26.19
CA ASN A 222 1.02 2.14 -27.60
C ASN A 222 2.16 1.56 -28.44
N ILE A 223 3.14 0.89 -27.83
CA ILE A 223 4.33 0.36 -28.50
C ILE A 223 4.25 -1.15 -28.52
N LYS A 224 3.91 -1.74 -29.65
CA LYS A 224 3.91 -3.17 -29.83
C LYS A 224 5.33 -3.63 -30.16
N VAL A 225 5.90 -4.49 -29.30
CA VAL A 225 7.23 -5.09 -29.54
C VAL A 225 7.07 -6.55 -29.94
N LYS A 226 7.88 -6.95 -30.92
CA LYS A 226 8.09 -8.34 -31.32
C LYS A 226 9.59 -8.61 -31.30
N ALA A 227 10.02 -9.59 -30.53
CA ALA A 227 11.43 -9.90 -30.35
C ALA A 227 11.66 -11.40 -30.24
N LEU A 228 12.83 -11.83 -30.68
CA LEU A 228 13.33 -13.19 -30.49
C LEU A 228 14.30 -13.22 -29.32
N PHE A 229 14.15 -14.21 -28.47
CA PHE A 229 15.05 -14.44 -27.35
C PHE A 229 15.71 -15.81 -27.45
N GLU A 230 16.94 -15.90 -26.96
CA GLU A 230 17.61 -17.19 -26.84
C GLU A 230 16.88 -18.08 -25.82
N PRO A 231 16.89 -19.42 -26.00
CA PRO A 231 16.13 -20.35 -25.16
C PRO A 231 16.47 -20.28 -23.68
N ASP A 232 17.71 -19.92 -23.34
CA ASP A 232 18.17 -19.77 -21.95
C ASP A 232 17.55 -18.57 -21.23
N MET A 233 16.87 -17.66 -21.93
CA MET A 233 16.11 -16.53 -21.35
C MET A 233 14.65 -16.88 -21.02
N LYS A 234 14.22 -18.10 -21.28
CA LYS A 234 12.84 -18.58 -21.05
C LYS A 234 12.35 -18.31 -19.61
N TRP A 235 13.18 -18.64 -18.64
CA TRP A 235 12.84 -18.47 -17.23
C TRP A 235 12.47 -17.02 -16.88
N ARG A 236 13.21 -16.09 -17.43
CA ARG A 236 13.02 -14.66 -17.17
C ARG A 236 11.77 -14.12 -17.85
N LEU A 237 11.50 -14.51 -19.10
CA LEU A 237 10.28 -14.14 -19.80
C LEU A 237 9.05 -14.67 -19.05
N VAL A 238 9.12 -15.93 -18.56
CA VAL A 238 8.04 -16.56 -17.79
C VAL A 238 7.84 -15.86 -16.44
N GLU A 239 8.90 -15.48 -15.74
CA GLU A 239 8.84 -14.77 -14.47
C GLU A 239 8.16 -13.40 -14.60
N GLU A 240 8.47 -12.66 -15.67
CA GLU A 240 7.97 -11.29 -15.86
C GLU A 240 6.57 -11.24 -16.53
N PHE A 241 6.27 -12.17 -17.45
CA PHE A 241 5.05 -12.11 -18.30
C PHE A 241 4.18 -13.37 -18.24
N GLY A 242 4.61 -14.40 -17.53
CA GLY A 242 3.88 -15.67 -17.41
C GLY A 242 4.17 -16.67 -18.54
N THR A 243 3.73 -17.90 -18.36
CA THR A 243 4.07 -19.05 -19.21
C THR A 243 3.56 -18.98 -20.65
N LYS A 244 2.65 -18.08 -20.97
CA LYS A 244 2.02 -17.93 -22.29
C LYS A 244 2.57 -16.73 -23.08
N CYS A 245 3.64 -16.11 -22.63
CA CYS A 245 4.17 -14.87 -23.23
C CYS A 245 4.96 -15.06 -24.52
N TYR A 246 5.31 -16.29 -24.88
CA TYR A 246 6.13 -16.59 -26.04
C TYR A 246 5.59 -17.82 -26.82
N SER A 247 6.05 -17.95 -28.06
CA SER A 247 6.00 -19.18 -28.85
C SER A 247 7.40 -19.55 -29.31
N GLU A 248 7.67 -20.84 -29.50
CA GLU A 248 8.95 -21.28 -30.07
C GLU A 248 8.87 -21.21 -31.61
N ASN A 249 9.91 -20.68 -32.26
CA ASN A 249 10.04 -20.70 -33.72
C ASN A 249 10.78 -21.98 -34.19
N ASP A 250 10.90 -22.14 -35.48
CA ASP A 250 11.55 -23.32 -36.09
C ASP A 250 13.05 -23.48 -35.72
N ASP A 251 13.71 -22.39 -35.34
CA ASP A 251 15.11 -22.39 -34.91
C ASP A 251 15.27 -22.60 -33.39
N GLY A 252 14.15 -22.87 -32.67
CA GLY A 252 14.14 -23.07 -31.24
C GLY A 252 14.26 -21.77 -30.39
N LYS A 253 14.24 -20.60 -31.02
CA LYS A 253 14.21 -19.31 -30.32
C LYS A 253 12.80 -18.96 -29.87
N LEU A 254 12.70 -18.12 -28.81
CA LEU A 254 11.46 -17.71 -28.20
C LEU A 254 10.94 -16.42 -28.85
N LEU A 255 9.87 -16.53 -29.61
CA LEU A 255 9.18 -15.38 -30.20
C LEU A 255 8.25 -14.77 -29.16
N PHE A 256 8.59 -13.58 -28.71
CA PHE A 256 7.86 -12.80 -27.70
C PHE A 256 7.14 -11.61 -28.35
N THR A 257 5.91 -11.35 -27.91
CA THR A 257 5.14 -10.17 -28.31
C THR A 257 4.48 -9.55 -27.08
N ALA A 258 4.67 -8.23 -26.90
CA ALA A 258 4.06 -7.50 -25.82
C ALA A 258 3.81 -6.04 -26.20
N ASP A 259 2.92 -5.38 -25.44
CA ASP A 259 2.63 -3.96 -25.60
C ASP A 259 3.28 -3.17 -24.47
N TYR A 260 4.00 -2.10 -24.82
CA TYR A 260 4.68 -1.19 -23.90
C TYR A 260 4.13 0.23 -24.00
N SER A 261 4.28 0.96 -22.92
CA SER A 261 3.81 2.36 -22.82
C SER A 261 4.91 3.40 -22.99
N ASP A 262 6.17 3.00 -22.83
CA ASP A 262 7.30 3.92 -22.78
C ASP A 262 8.49 3.30 -23.51
N MET A 263 9.02 4.05 -24.47
CA MET A 263 10.13 3.62 -25.34
C MET A 263 11.44 3.43 -24.56
N ASP A 264 11.73 4.32 -23.61
CA ASP A 264 12.98 4.29 -22.87
C ASP A 264 12.99 3.11 -21.88
N ASN A 265 11.83 2.81 -21.28
CA ASN A 265 11.65 1.62 -20.44
C ASN A 265 11.81 0.33 -21.27
N LEU A 266 11.21 0.26 -22.46
CA LEU A 266 11.34 -0.88 -23.37
C LEU A 266 12.80 -1.12 -23.76
N VAL A 267 13.49 -0.08 -24.24
CA VAL A 267 14.91 -0.16 -24.63
C VAL A 267 15.78 -0.57 -23.44
N SER A 268 15.55 0.03 -22.26
CA SER A 268 16.29 -0.32 -21.04
C SER A 268 16.09 -1.78 -20.64
N TRP A 269 14.85 -2.29 -20.75
CA TRP A 269 14.50 -3.67 -20.46
C TRP A 269 15.20 -4.62 -21.44
N LEU A 270 15.14 -4.36 -22.75
CA LEU A 270 15.80 -5.16 -23.77
C LEU A 270 17.33 -5.23 -23.56
N LEU A 271 17.96 -4.11 -23.21
CA LEU A 271 19.40 -4.06 -22.91
C LEU A 271 19.82 -4.94 -21.73
N THR A 272 18.90 -5.27 -20.83
CA THR A 272 19.21 -6.18 -19.72
C THR A 272 19.40 -7.63 -20.15
N PHE A 273 19.02 -7.98 -21.37
CA PHE A 273 19.26 -9.32 -21.96
C PHE A 273 20.58 -9.39 -22.72
N GLY A 274 21.29 -8.26 -22.90
CA GLY A 274 22.54 -8.21 -23.63
C GLY A 274 22.37 -8.61 -25.11
N ASP A 275 23.10 -9.61 -25.53
CA ASP A 275 23.07 -10.18 -26.88
C ASP A 275 22.06 -11.32 -27.07
N LYS A 276 21.26 -11.61 -26.02
CA LYS A 276 20.29 -12.71 -26.00
C LYS A 276 18.89 -12.31 -26.49
N ALA A 277 18.73 -11.07 -26.95
CA ALA A 277 17.47 -10.55 -27.46
C ALA A 277 17.68 -9.86 -28.81
N GLU A 278 16.88 -10.25 -29.80
CA GLU A 278 16.84 -9.61 -31.11
C GLU A 278 15.46 -9.01 -31.34
N VAL A 279 15.37 -7.69 -31.48
CA VAL A 279 14.09 -7.02 -31.77
C VAL A 279 13.78 -7.13 -33.26
N LEU A 280 12.60 -7.63 -33.59
CA LEU A 280 12.08 -7.68 -34.95
C LEU A 280 11.29 -6.41 -35.29
N GLU A 281 10.44 -5.98 -34.36
CA GLU A 281 9.55 -4.81 -34.47
C GLU A 281 9.46 -4.09 -33.13
N PRO A 282 9.32 -2.74 -33.09
CA PRO A 282 9.36 -1.82 -34.24
C PRO A 282 10.79 -1.41 -34.60
N GLU A 283 10.98 -0.93 -35.83
CA GLU A 283 12.28 -0.50 -36.33
C GLU A 283 12.92 0.61 -35.49
N GLU A 284 12.14 1.52 -34.92
CA GLU A 284 12.67 2.56 -34.04
C GLU A 284 13.41 2.00 -32.82
N VAL A 285 12.95 0.91 -32.25
CA VAL A 285 13.63 0.22 -31.12
C VAL A 285 14.94 -0.39 -31.59
N ARG A 286 14.95 -1.02 -32.75
CA ARG A 286 16.16 -1.60 -33.36
C ARG A 286 17.26 -0.55 -33.55
N GLU A 287 16.89 0.58 -34.17
CA GLU A 287 17.84 1.68 -34.42
C GLU A 287 18.38 2.28 -33.11
N ARG A 288 17.55 2.44 -32.08
CA ARG A 288 18.01 2.89 -30.77
C ARG A 288 18.98 1.91 -30.12
N LEU A 289 18.70 0.60 -30.14
CA LEU A 289 19.57 -0.43 -29.60
C LEU A 289 20.90 -0.45 -30.33
N LYS A 290 20.90 -0.36 -31.67
CA LYS A 290 22.09 -0.28 -32.50
C LYS A 290 22.94 0.94 -32.13
N ALA A 291 22.35 2.11 -32.03
CA ALA A 291 23.08 3.33 -31.64
C ALA A 291 23.72 3.22 -30.25
N ILE A 292 23.02 2.57 -29.29
CA ILE A 292 23.56 2.28 -27.96
C ILE A 292 24.73 1.31 -28.04
N ALA A 293 24.61 0.21 -28.80
CA ALA A 293 25.67 -0.78 -28.99
C ALA A 293 26.93 -0.14 -29.61
N ASP A 294 26.78 0.68 -30.66
CA ASP A 294 27.87 1.42 -31.28
C ASP A 294 28.57 2.37 -30.30
N ASN A 295 27.79 3.01 -29.42
CA ASN A 295 28.35 3.87 -28.37
C ASN A 295 29.10 3.06 -27.29
N MET A 296 28.57 1.89 -26.90
CA MET A 296 29.26 0.96 -26.00
C MET A 296 30.58 0.50 -26.58
N ILE A 297 30.62 0.08 -27.85
CA ILE A 297 31.88 -0.32 -28.56
C ILE A 297 32.88 0.82 -28.51
N ARG A 298 32.47 2.05 -28.84
CA ARG A 298 33.36 3.23 -28.78
C ARG A 298 33.87 3.53 -27.38
N THR A 299 33.05 3.34 -26.37
CA THR A 299 33.39 3.64 -24.97
C THR A 299 34.38 2.62 -24.42
N TYR A 300 34.12 1.32 -24.62
CA TYR A 300 34.96 0.23 -24.08
C TYR A 300 36.10 -0.16 -25.00
N GLY A 301 36.03 0.15 -26.30
CA GLY A 301 37.09 -0.08 -27.25
C GLY A 301 38.25 0.93 -27.14
N ARG A 302 38.08 2.02 -26.39
CA ARG A 302 39.20 2.96 -26.13
C ARG A 302 40.18 2.29 -25.17
N LYS A 303 41.39 1.93 -25.66
CA LYS A 303 42.50 1.56 -24.78
C LYS A 303 42.71 2.70 -23.77
N LYS A 304 42.61 2.42 -22.47
CA LYS A 304 43.07 3.35 -21.44
C LYS A 304 44.56 3.61 -21.70
N LYS A 305 44.91 4.85 -22.02
CA LYS A 305 46.30 5.31 -21.98
C LYS A 305 46.78 5.39 -20.55
#